data_a0764e6d336edb51ceb74e4ceccacdb4
#
_entry.id   a0764e6d336edb51ceb74e4ceccacdb4
#
_cell.length_a   1.000
_cell.length_b   1.000
_cell.length_c   1.000
_cell.angle_alpha   90.00
_cell.angle_beta   90.00
_cell.angle_gamma   90.00
#
_symmetry.space_group_name_H-M   'P 1'
#
loop_
_entity.id
_entity.type
_entity.pdbx_description
1 polymer ?
#
loop_
_entity_poly.entity_id
_entity_poly.type
_entity_poly.pdbx_seq_one_letter_code
_entity_poly.pdbx_strand_id
1 'polypeptide(L)'
;MKNITRTITSYKHTFVKMNDDLSISDMKEVICAEKMGPRTSAAYMESNGMEGYVMAKVTTVEETYTMPLDTFIANATIVEKEDN
;
A
#
# COMPACT_ATOMS: atom_id res chain seq x y z
N MET A 1 -10.60 -27.18 -14.73
CA MET A 1 -9.90 -25.92 -14.98
C MET A 1 -8.95 -25.63 -13.84
N LYS A 2 -7.73 -25.29 -14.17
CA LYS A 2 -6.73 -24.97 -13.15
C LYS A 2 -6.80 -23.50 -12.77
N ASN A 3 -6.54 -23.23 -11.50
CA ASN A 3 -6.47 -21.86 -10.99
C ASN A 3 -5.07 -21.57 -10.50
N ILE A 4 -4.68 -20.29 -10.61
CA ILE A 4 -3.43 -19.79 -10.06
C ILE A 4 -3.78 -18.91 -8.89
N THR A 5 -3.07 -19.10 -7.78
CA THR A 5 -3.22 -18.29 -6.57
C THR A 5 -2.00 -17.40 -6.41
N ARG A 6 -2.23 -16.11 -6.24
CA ARG A 6 -1.18 -15.11 -6.00
C ARG A 6 -1.47 -14.38 -4.71
N THR A 7 -0.43 -14.19 -3.91
CA THR A 7 -0.53 -13.40 -2.69
C THR A 7 0.24 -12.10 -2.88
N ILE A 8 -0.42 -11.00 -2.64
CA ILE A 8 0.18 -9.67 -2.73
C ILE A 8 0.27 -9.11 -1.33
N THR A 9 1.49 -8.70 -0.96
CA THR A 9 1.75 -8.07 0.33
C THR A 9 1.88 -6.57 0.13
N SER A 10 1.15 -5.82 0.92
CA SER A 10 1.25 -4.36 0.93
C SER A 10 1.29 -3.87 2.37
N TYR A 11 1.54 -2.58 2.55
CA TYR A 11 1.70 -2.00 3.88
C TYR A 11 0.80 -0.78 3.99
N LYS A 12 -0.09 -0.82 4.97
CA LYS A 12 -0.98 0.30 5.26
C LYS A 12 -0.36 1.16 6.34
N HIS A 13 -0.03 2.39 5.96
CA HIS A 13 0.55 3.38 6.87
C HIS A 13 -0.57 4.24 7.41
N THR A 14 -0.66 4.35 8.71
CA THR A 14 -1.68 5.15 9.39
C THR A 14 -1.03 6.39 9.96
N PHE A 15 -1.44 7.56 9.48
CA PHE A 15 -0.97 8.86 9.96
C PHE A 15 -2.09 9.50 10.77
N VAL A 16 -1.74 10.04 11.92
CA VAL A 16 -2.71 10.70 12.80
C VAL A 16 -2.25 12.09 13.14
N LYS A 17 -3.22 12.98 13.27
CA LYS A 17 -3.02 14.32 13.80
C LYS A 17 -3.70 14.38 15.15
N MET A 18 -2.94 14.72 16.18
CA MET A 18 -3.43 14.69 17.55
C MET A 18 -3.59 16.10 18.10
N ASN A 19 -4.60 16.26 18.93
CA ASN A 19 -4.81 17.47 19.70
C ASN A 19 -3.94 17.46 20.95
N ASP A 20 -3.87 18.59 21.65
CA ASP A 20 -3.09 18.72 22.88
C ASP A 20 -3.54 17.76 23.97
N ASP A 21 -4.84 17.38 23.98
CA ASP A 21 -5.40 16.43 24.94
C ASP A 21 -5.20 14.97 24.53
N LEU A 22 -4.39 14.72 23.48
CA LEU A 22 -4.08 13.40 22.93
C LEU A 22 -5.23 12.74 22.18
N SER A 23 -6.34 13.44 21.96
CA SER A 23 -7.38 12.93 21.07
C SER A 23 -6.96 13.08 19.63
N ILE A 24 -7.47 12.21 18.76
CA ILE A 24 -7.16 12.24 17.34
C ILE A 24 -8.12 13.20 16.65
N SER A 25 -7.55 14.22 15.97
CA SER A 25 -8.34 15.18 15.20
C SER A 25 -8.54 14.76 13.77
N ASP A 26 -7.60 13.98 13.20
CA ASP A 26 -7.70 13.48 11.84
C ASP A 26 -6.86 12.23 11.67
N MET A 27 -7.24 11.39 10.73
CA MET A 27 -6.53 10.16 10.41
C MET A 27 -6.50 9.98 8.89
N LYS A 28 -5.32 9.59 8.37
CA LYS A 28 -5.16 9.27 6.96
C LYS A 28 -4.44 7.94 6.83
N GLU A 29 -4.86 7.15 5.85
CA GLU A 29 -4.25 5.85 5.59
C GLU A 29 -3.71 5.81 4.17
N VAL A 30 -2.50 5.26 4.01
CA VAL A 30 -1.83 5.13 2.72
C VAL A 30 -1.30 3.72 2.59
N ILE A 31 -1.66 3.06 1.49
CA ILE A 31 -1.21 1.70 1.21
C ILE A 31 -0.10 1.75 0.17
N CYS A 32 1.04 1.16 0.50
CA CYS A 32 2.21 1.13 -0.36
C CYS A 32 2.74 -0.29 -0.49
N ALA A 33 3.45 -0.56 -1.59
CA ALA A 33 4.09 -1.85 -1.81
C ALA A 33 5.23 -2.12 -0.83
N GLU A 34 5.85 -1.06 -0.30
CA GLU A 34 6.95 -1.15 0.65
C GLU A 34 6.69 -0.29 1.87
N LYS A 35 7.30 -0.66 2.99
CA LYS A 35 7.22 0.14 4.22
C LYS A 35 7.99 1.43 4.04
N MET A 36 7.37 2.53 4.46
CA MET A 36 8.08 3.80 4.56
C MET A 36 8.98 3.81 5.77
N GLY A 37 10.26 4.13 5.57
CA GLY A 37 11.16 4.43 6.67
C GLY A 37 10.92 5.84 7.20
N PRO A 38 11.68 6.26 8.25
CA PRO A 38 11.50 7.59 8.84
C PRO A 38 11.66 8.74 7.84
N ARG A 39 12.64 8.65 6.95
CA ARG A 39 12.88 9.70 5.95
C ARG A 39 11.78 9.73 4.89
N THR A 40 11.38 8.56 4.41
CA THR A 40 10.33 8.45 3.38
C THR A 40 9.00 8.95 3.90
N SER A 41 8.64 8.59 5.14
CA SER A 41 7.40 9.06 5.75
C SER A 41 7.40 10.56 5.98
N ALA A 42 8.53 11.12 6.42
CA ALA A 42 8.66 12.56 6.60
C ALA A 42 8.51 13.30 5.29
N ALA A 43 9.16 12.82 4.22
CA ALA A 43 9.06 13.41 2.89
C ALA A 43 7.63 13.30 2.34
N TYR A 44 6.98 12.17 2.57
CA TYR A 44 5.59 11.98 2.15
C TYR A 44 4.66 12.98 2.84
N MET A 45 4.80 13.15 4.16
CA MET A 45 3.98 14.09 4.91
C MET A 45 4.21 15.53 4.45
N GLU A 46 5.47 15.91 4.22
CA GLU A 46 5.81 17.24 3.74
C GLU A 46 5.21 17.51 2.35
N SER A 47 5.36 16.54 1.43
CA SER A 47 4.87 16.68 0.06
C SER A 47 3.35 16.74 -0.03
N ASN A 48 2.66 16.22 0.97
CA ASN A 48 1.19 16.13 0.97
C ASN A 48 0.53 17.12 1.95
N GLY A 49 1.30 18.08 2.46
CA GLY A 49 0.75 19.10 3.35
C GLY A 49 0.23 18.54 4.67
N MET A 50 0.84 17.49 5.16
CA MET A 50 0.41 16.79 6.37
C MET A 50 1.16 17.30 7.60
N GLU A 51 1.19 18.60 7.77
CA GLU A 51 1.84 19.23 8.92
C GLU A 51 1.08 18.85 10.21
N GLY A 52 1.82 18.45 11.23
CA GLY A 52 1.24 18.04 12.49
C GLY A 52 0.80 16.59 12.55
N TYR A 53 0.95 15.84 11.47
CA TYR A 53 0.68 14.42 11.47
C TYR A 53 1.91 13.62 11.90
N VAL A 54 1.67 12.44 12.46
CA VAL A 54 2.72 11.48 12.77
C VAL A 54 2.30 10.11 12.25
N MET A 55 3.29 9.30 11.85
CA MET A 55 3.01 7.94 11.44
C MET A 55 2.81 7.08 12.69
N ALA A 56 1.57 6.69 12.94
CA ALA A 56 1.21 6.00 14.18
C ALA A 56 1.47 4.50 14.11
N LYS A 57 1.22 3.90 12.96
CA LYS A 57 1.45 2.45 12.79
C LYS A 57 1.56 2.08 11.32
N VAL A 58 2.17 0.92 11.08
CA VAL A 58 2.21 0.28 9.76
C VAL A 58 1.61 -1.12 9.93
N THR A 59 0.62 -1.44 9.11
CA THR A 59 -0.04 -2.74 9.13
C THR A 59 0.29 -3.48 7.85
N THR A 60 0.77 -4.72 7.98
CA THR A 60 0.98 -5.58 6.83
C THR A 60 -0.36 -6.11 6.35
N VAL A 61 -0.63 -5.93 5.07
CA VAL A 61 -1.87 -6.39 4.44
C VAL A 61 -1.50 -7.43 3.40
N GLU A 62 -2.04 -8.64 3.56
CA GLU A 62 -1.84 -9.71 2.59
C GLU A 62 -3.17 -10.03 1.93
N GLU A 63 -3.19 -9.95 0.61
CA GLU A 63 -4.37 -10.27 -0.17
C GLU A 63 -4.06 -11.41 -1.12
N THR A 64 -4.89 -12.45 -1.09
CA THR A 64 -4.72 -13.62 -1.93
C THR A 64 -5.76 -13.61 -3.03
N TYR A 65 -5.29 -13.67 -4.26
CA TYR A 65 -6.13 -13.68 -5.44
C TYR A 65 -6.03 -15.04 -6.12
N THR A 66 -7.18 -15.60 -6.46
CA THR A 66 -7.25 -16.84 -7.23
C THR A 66 -7.90 -16.52 -8.57
N MET A 67 -7.24 -16.90 -9.63
CA MET A 67 -7.73 -16.62 -10.98
C MET A 67 -7.57 -17.83 -11.88
N PRO A 68 -8.40 -17.97 -12.92
CA PRO A 68 -8.22 -19.04 -13.90
C PRO A 68 -6.88 -18.93 -14.61
N LEU A 69 -6.28 -20.08 -14.89
CA LEU A 69 -4.98 -20.15 -15.54
C LEU A 69 -4.96 -19.47 -16.91
N ASP A 70 -6.00 -19.68 -17.70
CA ASP A 70 -6.10 -19.10 -19.04
C ASP A 70 -6.12 -17.56 -19.01
N THR A 71 -6.76 -16.96 -18.02
CA THR A 71 -6.73 -15.50 -17.82
C THR A 71 -5.31 -15.03 -17.52
N PHE A 72 -4.58 -15.77 -16.67
CA PHE A 72 -3.21 -15.44 -16.34
C PHE A 72 -2.29 -15.53 -17.56
N ILE A 73 -2.44 -16.59 -18.35
CA ILE A 73 -1.61 -16.77 -19.56
C ILE A 73 -1.88 -15.65 -20.57
N ALA A 74 -3.14 -15.26 -20.75
CA ALA A 74 -3.49 -14.18 -21.66
C ALA A 74 -2.83 -12.86 -21.24
N ASN A 75 -2.85 -12.55 -19.94
CA ASN A 75 -2.23 -11.35 -19.41
C ASN A 75 -0.70 -11.39 -19.55
N ALA A 76 -0.10 -12.54 -19.32
CA ALA A 76 1.34 -12.71 -19.48
C ALA A 76 1.77 -12.51 -20.94
N THR A 77 0.99 -13.01 -21.88
CA THR A 77 1.25 -12.84 -23.30
C THR A 77 1.23 -11.37 -23.70
N ILE A 78 0.28 -10.59 -23.16
CA ILE A 78 0.19 -9.16 -23.42
C ILE A 78 1.44 -8.44 -22.92
N VAL A 79 1.92 -8.80 -21.74
CA VAL A 79 3.13 -8.21 -21.14
C VAL A 79 4.34 -8.50 -22.02
N GLU A 80 4.48 -9.72 -22.52
CA GLU A 80 5.58 -10.08 -23.41
C GLU A 80 5.61 -9.24 -24.68
N LYS A 81 4.44 -8.91 -25.23
CA LYS A 81 4.36 -8.06 -26.42
C LYS A 81 4.82 -6.63 -26.14
N GLU A 82 4.59 -6.14 -24.96
CA GLU A 82 5.03 -4.80 -24.59
C GLU A 82 6.55 -4.71 -24.44
N ASP A 83 7.17 -5.79 -24.00
CA ASP A 83 8.63 -5.85 -23.79
C ASP A 83 9.40 -5.92 -25.10
N ASN A 84 8.76 -6.24 -26.19
CA ASN A 84 9.36 -6.31 -27.50
C ASN A 84 9.23 -4.99 -28.28
#